data_26c8764a777bf464d30b418f922d2b05
#
_entry.id   26c8764a777bf464d30b418f922d2b05
#
_cell.length_a   1.000
_cell.length_b   1.000
_cell.length_c   1.000
_cell.angle_alpha   90.00
_cell.angle_beta   90.00
_cell.angle_gamma   90.00
#
_symmetry.space_group_name_H-M   'P 1'
#
loop_
_entity.id
_entity.type
_entity.pdbx_description
1 polymer ?
#
loop_
_entity_poly.entity_id
_entity_poly.type
_entity_poly.pdbx_seq_one_letter_code
_entity_poly.pdbx_strand_id
1 'polypeptide(L)'
;MTRLGADFYSFFSRNIYEQYPTLDENILIKERPTALSGSIITVFHFSTPIYRTALSPGRRQAQEKSDEAIQALQRYLLRWKLEQKYRDKSDLADNELQ
;
A
#
# COMPACT_ATOMS: atom_id res chain seq x y z
N MET A 1 14.87 1.77 -10.63
CA MET A 1 13.50 2.35 -10.69
C MET A 1 13.48 3.46 -11.75
N THR A 2 12.48 3.48 -12.60
CA THR A 2 12.34 4.57 -13.59
C THR A 2 11.97 5.88 -12.90
N ARG A 3 12.02 6.98 -13.66
CA ARG A 3 11.62 8.29 -13.14
C ARG A 3 10.16 8.28 -12.67
N LEU A 4 9.28 7.61 -13.43
CA LEU A 4 7.86 7.49 -13.05
C LEU A 4 7.71 6.77 -11.72
N GLY A 5 8.40 5.65 -11.57
CA GLY A 5 8.36 4.89 -10.33
C GLY A 5 8.97 5.65 -9.16
N ALA A 6 10.06 6.37 -9.41
CA ALA A 6 10.70 7.20 -8.39
C ALA A 6 9.79 8.33 -7.92
N ASP A 7 9.08 8.98 -8.84
CA ASP A 7 8.13 10.03 -8.51
C ASP A 7 6.98 9.47 -7.67
N PHE A 8 6.40 8.35 -8.08
CA PHE A 8 5.35 7.69 -7.31
C PHE A 8 5.85 7.33 -5.91
N TYR A 9 7.01 6.72 -5.83
CA TYR A 9 7.61 6.32 -4.56
C TYR A 9 7.79 7.52 -3.63
N SER A 10 8.27 8.64 -4.18
CA SER A 10 8.51 9.85 -3.41
C SER A 10 7.21 10.41 -2.84
N PHE A 11 6.18 10.55 -3.64
CA PHE A 11 4.88 11.04 -3.17
C PHE A 11 4.25 10.08 -2.15
N PHE A 12 4.29 8.79 -2.45
CA PHE A 12 3.69 7.78 -1.58
C PHE A 12 4.41 7.73 -0.23
N SER A 13 5.73 7.70 -0.25
CA SER A 13 6.53 7.61 0.99
C SER A 13 6.33 8.84 1.86
N ARG A 14 6.26 10.02 1.27
CA ARG A 14 6.02 11.26 2.00
C ARG A 14 4.65 11.23 2.67
N ASN A 15 3.61 10.83 1.95
CA ASN A 15 2.26 10.75 2.48
C ASN A 15 2.17 9.72 3.62
N ILE A 16 2.79 8.56 3.44
CA ILE A 16 2.83 7.53 4.48
C ILE A 16 3.51 8.07 5.73
N TYR A 17 4.65 8.71 5.57
CA TYR A 17 5.41 9.24 6.69
C TYR A 17 4.61 10.30 7.46
N GLU A 18 3.88 11.16 6.75
CA GLU A 18 3.08 12.21 7.36
C GLU A 18 1.84 11.67 8.08
N GLN A 19 1.13 10.70 7.48
CA GLN A 19 -0.12 10.20 8.01
C GLN A 19 0.07 9.06 9.01
N TYR A 20 1.14 8.29 8.86
CA TYR A 20 1.41 7.10 9.67
C TYR A 20 2.88 7.09 10.12
N PRO A 21 3.29 8.06 10.95
CA PRO A 21 4.71 8.17 11.33
C PRO A 21 5.23 6.95 12.10
N THR A 22 4.32 6.18 12.71
CA THR A 22 4.69 4.99 13.46
C THR A 22 4.38 3.70 12.71
N LEU A 23 4.04 3.79 11.41
CA LEU A 23 3.77 2.61 10.61
C LEU A 23 5.07 1.87 10.33
N ASP A 24 5.20 0.70 10.93
CA ASP A 24 6.41 -0.11 10.84
C ASP A 24 6.14 -1.43 10.12
N GLU A 25 5.06 -1.51 9.39
CA GLU A 25 4.72 -2.67 8.59
C GLU A 25 5.52 -2.68 7.30
N ASN A 26 5.75 -3.87 6.76
CA ASN A 26 6.51 -4.05 5.54
C ASN A 26 5.69 -3.64 4.32
N ILE A 27 5.80 -2.37 3.96
CA ILE A 27 5.22 -1.84 2.74
C ILE A 27 6.29 -1.87 1.66
N LEU A 28 6.00 -2.54 0.56
CA LEU A 28 6.93 -2.68 -0.54
C LEU A 28 6.28 -2.17 -1.81
N ILE A 29 7.01 -1.37 -2.57
CA ILE A 29 6.57 -0.87 -3.87
C ILE A 29 7.44 -1.52 -4.94
N LYS A 30 6.79 -2.22 -5.88
CA LYS A 30 7.48 -2.81 -7.03
C LYS A 30 7.04 -2.12 -8.30
N GLU A 31 8.00 -1.90 -9.17
CA GLU A 31 7.77 -1.31 -10.48
C GLU A 31 8.10 -2.31 -11.57
N ARG A 32 7.24 -2.37 -12.58
CA ARG A 32 7.49 -3.15 -13.79
C ARG A 32 7.36 -2.21 -14.99
N PRO A 33 8.48 -1.82 -15.62
CA PRO A 33 8.42 -1.00 -16.83
C PRO A 33 7.71 -1.74 -17.96
N THR A 34 6.93 -1.01 -18.74
CA THR A 34 6.25 -1.56 -19.92
C THR A 34 6.95 -1.14 -21.19
N ALA A 35 6.65 -1.86 -22.29
CA ALA A 35 7.23 -1.56 -23.59
C ALA A 35 6.76 -0.23 -24.17
N LEU A 36 5.69 0.35 -23.63
CA LEU A 36 5.07 1.57 -24.18
C LEU A 36 5.34 2.81 -23.32
N SER A 37 6.53 2.92 -22.78
CA SER A 37 7.02 4.07 -21.99
C SER A 37 6.31 4.32 -20.66
N GLY A 38 5.43 3.44 -20.22
CA GLY A 38 4.81 3.52 -18.91
C GLY A 38 5.39 2.49 -17.95
N SER A 39 4.80 2.43 -16.76
CA SER A 39 5.19 1.45 -15.74
C SER A 39 3.97 0.96 -14.98
N ILE A 40 4.03 -0.29 -14.53
CA ILE A 40 3.03 -0.84 -13.62
C ILE A 40 3.62 -0.79 -12.22
N ILE A 41 2.90 -0.14 -11.31
CA ILE A 41 3.30 -0.01 -9.91
C ILE A 41 2.39 -0.91 -9.07
N THR A 42 2.98 -1.70 -8.19
CA THR A 42 2.23 -2.51 -7.24
C THR A 42 2.73 -2.23 -5.84
N VAL A 43 1.81 -1.96 -4.93
CA VAL A 43 2.11 -1.74 -3.51
C VAL A 43 1.70 -2.98 -2.75
N PHE A 44 2.62 -3.51 -1.95
CA PHE A 44 2.42 -4.71 -1.14
C PHE A 44 2.47 -4.38 0.34
N HIS A 45 1.65 -5.07 1.10
CA HIS A 45 1.77 -5.14 2.56
C HIS A 45 2.14 -6.58 2.91
N PHE A 46 3.36 -6.77 3.42
CA PHE A 46 4.01 -8.07 3.47
C PHE A 46 4.04 -8.66 2.05
N SER A 47 3.40 -9.78 1.82
CA SER A 47 3.34 -10.36 0.48
C SER A 47 2.01 -10.13 -0.24
N THR A 48 1.11 -9.36 0.37
CA THR A 48 -0.23 -9.15 -0.16
C THR A 48 -0.27 -7.87 -1.02
N PRO A 49 -0.62 -7.97 -2.30
CA PRO A 49 -0.80 -6.77 -3.12
C PRO A 49 -2.06 -6.03 -2.69
N ILE A 50 -1.92 -4.76 -2.35
CA ILE A 50 -3.03 -3.94 -1.89
C ILE A 50 -3.48 -2.90 -2.91
N TYR A 51 -2.60 -2.55 -3.85
CA TYR A 51 -2.90 -1.54 -4.86
C TYR A 51 -2.01 -1.77 -6.07
N ARG A 52 -2.60 -1.65 -7.26
CA ARG A 52 -1.88 -1.79 -8.51
C ARG A 52 -2.39 -0.77 -9.50
N THR A 53 -1.49 -0.11 -10.18
CA THR A 53 -1.86 0.89 -11.17
C THR A 53 -0.84 0.95 -12.29
N ALA A 54 -1.27 1.48 -13.43
CA ALA A 54 -0.40 1.79 -14.54
C ALA A 54 -0.10 3.28 -14.53
N LEU A 55 1.18 3.65 -14.65
CA LEU A 55 1.61 5.02 -14.77
C LEU A 55 1.96 5.32 -16.22
N SER A 56 1.42 6.39 -16.77
CA SER A 56 1.85 6.97 -18.04
C SER A 56 2.81 8.12 -17.75
N PRO A 57 3.62 8.53 -18.73
CA PRO A 57 4.49 9.70 -18.55
C PRO A 57 3.69 10.93 -18.15
N GLY A 58 4.12 11.59 -17.07
CA GLY A 58 3.45 12.76 -16.54
C GLY A 58 3.50 12.80 -15.02
N ARG A 59 3.98 13.93 -14.50
CA ARG A 59 4.20 14.10 -13.07
C ARG A 59 2.89 14.08 -12.28
N ARG A 60 1.82 14.60 -12.89
CA ARG A 60 0.51 14.70 -12.27
C ARG A 60 -0.07 13.32 -11.97
N GLN A 61 0.15 12.36 -12.88
CA GLN A 61 -0.34 11.00 -12.68
C GLN A 61 0.32 10.32 -11.50
N ALA A 62 1.62 10.51 -11.30
CA ALA A 62 2.32 9.92 -10.17
C ALA A 62 1.71 10.37 -8.85
N GLN A 63 1.37 11.66 -8.73
CA GLN A 63 0.76 12.20 -7.54
C GLN A 63 -0.66 11.67 -7.33
N GLU A 64 -1.48 11.70 -8.38
CA GLU A 64 -2.86 11.21 -8.31
C GLU A 64 -2.91 9.73 -7.93
N LYS A 65 -2.07 8.92 -8.55
CA LYS A 65 -2.03 7.48 -8.27
C LYS A 65 -1.46 7.20 -6.89
N SER A 66 -0.52 8.01 -6.42
CA SER A 66 -0.03 7.93 -5.05
C SER A 66 -1.16 8.20 -4.05
N ASP A 67 -1.98 9.21 -4.30
CA ASP A 67 -3.13 9.52 -3.43
C ASP A 67 -4.13 8.37 -3.41
N GLU A 68 -4.41 7.78 -4.57
CA GLU A 68 -5.27 6.59 -4.65
C GLU A 68 -4.68 5.42 -3.85
N ALA A 69 -3.38 5.22 -3.94
CA ALA A 69 -2.69 4.15 -3.21
C ALA A 69 -2.79 4.35 -1.70
N ILE A 70 -2.68 5.61 -1.24
CA ILE A 70 -2.84 5.94 0.18
C ILE A 70 -4.25 5.59 0.65
N GLN A 71 -5.27 5.93 -0.14
CA GLN A 71 -6.66 5.59 0.20
C GLN A 71 -6.87 4.07 0.25
N ALA A 72 -6.30 3.35 -0.71
CA ALA A 72 -6.38 1.89 -0.72
C ALA A 72 -5.68 1.29 0.52
N LEU A 73 -4.54 1.84 0.89
CA LEU A 73 -3.81 1.41 2.09
C LEU A 73 -4.62 1.68 3.35
N GLN A 74 -5.26 2.84 3.45
CA GLN A 74 -6.10 3.17 4.59
C GLN A 74 -7.23 2.16 4.78
N ARG A 75 -7.94 1.85 3.70
CA ARG A 75 -9.01 0.84 3.74
C ARG A 75 -8.48 -0.54 4.09
N TYR A 76 -7.36 -0.91 3.52
CA TYR A 76 -6.73 -2.20 3.79
C TYR A 76 -6.31 -2.33 5.25
N LEU A 77 -5.63 -1.33 5.79
CA LEU A 77 -5.14 -1.36 7.17
C LEU A 77 -6.29 -1.40 8.17
N LEU A 78 -7.38 -0.67 7.89
CA LEU A 78 -8.55 -0.71 8.75
C LEU A 78 -9.14 -2.11 8.82
N ARG A 79 -9.30 -2.76 7.67
CA ARG A 79 -9.81 -4.13 7.59
C ARG A 79 -8.85 -5.11 8.27
N TRP A 80 -7.55 -4.97 8.02
CA TRP A 80 -6.54 -5.83 8.60
C TRP A 80 -6.55 -5.76 10.13
N LYS A 81 -6.66 -4.55 10.68
CA LYS A 81 -6.73 -4.37 12.14
C LYS A 81 -7.99 -4.98 12.72
N LEU A 82 -9.11 -4.84 12.04
CA LEU A 82 -10.37 -5.46 12.47
C LEU A 82 -10.28 -6.98 12.47
N GLU A 83 -9.71 -7.55 11.43
CA GLU A 83 -9.53 -9.01 11.34
C GLU A 83 -8.62 -9.52 12.46
N GLN A 84 -7.56 -8.78 12.78
CA GLN A 84 -6.68 -9.14 13.90
C GLN A 84 -7.43 -9.13 15.24
N LYS A 85 -8.27 -8.12 15.46
CA LYS A 85 -9.09 -8.06 16.68
C LYS A 85 -10.06 -9.23 16.78
N TYR A 86 -10.73 -9.57 15.69
CA TYR A 86 -11.66 -10.70 15.67
C TYR A 86 -10.94 -12.01 15.92
N ARG A 87 -9.77 -12.18 15.34
CA ARG A 87 -8.97 -13.39 15.53
C ARG A 87 -8.56 -13.55 16.99
N ASP A 88 -8.09 -12.46 17.61
CA ASP A 88 -7.70 -12.47 19.02
C ASP A 88 -8.90 -12.78 19.94
N LYS A 89 -10.06 -12.19 19.66
CA LYS A 89 -11.27 -12.47 20.44
C LYS A 89 -11.76 -13.90 20.26
N SER A 90 -11.66 -14.45 19.06
CA SER A 90 -12.03 -15.83 18.80
C SER A 90 -11.15 -16.79 19.62
N ASP A 91 -9.85 -16.53 19.66
CA ASP A 91 -8.91 -17.35 20.41
C ASP A 91 -9.21 -17.30 21.91
N LEU A 92 -9.53 -16.11 22.42
CA LEU A 92 -9.89 -15.95 23.83
C LEU A 92 -11.20 -16.65 24.15
N ALA A 93 -12.19 -16.56 23.29
CA ALA A 93 -13.47 -17.22 23.47
C ALA A 93 -13.33 -18.73 23.48
N ASP A 94 -12.52 -19.27 22.57
CA ASP A 94 -12.24 -20.70 22.51
C ASP A 94 -11.55 -21.19 23.80
N ASN A 95 -10.62 -20.40 24.31
CA ASN A 95 -9.94 -20.73 25.55
C ASN A 95 -10.86 -20.70 26.76
N GLU A 96 -11.81 -19.79 26.77
CA GLU A 96 -12.79 -19.69 27.87
C GLU A 96 -13.78 -20.87 27.87
N LEU A 97 -14.07 -21.40 26.69
CA LEU A 97 -14.99 -22.52 26.56
C LEU A 97 -14.38 -23.85 26.89
N GLN A 98 -13.07 -23.91 26.99
CA GLN A 98 -12.33 -25.09 27.37
C GLN A 98 -12.08 -25.14 28.87
#